data_0e266b5a2b6b840637d091df514be954
#
_entry.id   0e266b5a2b6b840637d091df514be954
#
_cell.length_a   1.000
_cell.length_b   1.000
_cell.length_c   1.000
_cell.angle_alpha   90.00
_cell.angle_beta   90.00
_cell.angle_gamma   90.00
#
_symmetry.space_group_name_H-M   'P 1'
#
loop_
_entity.id
_entity.type
_entity.pdbx_description
1 polymer ?
#
loop_
_entity_poly.entity_id
_entity_poly.type
_entity_poly.pdbx_seq_one_letter_code
_entity_poly.pdbx_strand_id
1 'polypeptide(L)'
;MTKLLRPVLTVALLASATACAGASVADRPADTPTASKPAASKSVGANPQPVTASMPDVTGGNAGRAVEQMGPDTEVTLKDVSGKGRPVDDPAEWKICHTRPGPNQQITDYPVILGVVRAAESCEGTALK
;
A
#
# COMPACT_ATOMS: atom_id res chain seq x y z
N MET A 1 13.14 45.95 11.35
CA MET A 1 13.69 45.73 9.99
C MET A 1 14.91 44.86 10.11
N THR A 2 14.79 43.56 9.93
CA THR A 2 15.95 42.66 9.93
C THR A 2 15.71 41.62 8.81
N LYS A 3 16.35 41.86 7.68
CA LYS A 3 16.43 40.96 6.54
C LYS A 3 17.41 39.83 6.86
N LEU A 4 16.96 38.61 7.04
CA LEU A 4 17.81 37.44 7.11
C LEU A 4 17.96 36.81 5.72
N LEU A 5 19.19 36.86 5.22
CA LEU A 5 19.65 36.25 3.99
C LEU A 5 19.50 34.70 4.07
N ARG A 6 18.90 34.13 3.05
CA ARG A 6 18.93 32.68 2.79
C ARG A 6 20.24 32.35 2.06
N PRO A 7 21.02 31.38 2.49
CA PRO A 7 22.07 30.79 1.66
C PRO A 7 21.43 29.75 0.72
N VAL A 8 21.70 29.93 -0.55
CA VAL A 8 21.46 28.98 -1.63
C VAL A 8 22.53 27.91 -1.56
N LEU A 9 22.17 26.68 -1.26
CA LEU A 9 23.08 25.55 -1.33
C LEU A 9 22.79 24.77 -2.62
N THR A 10 23.62 25.01 -3.62
CA THR A 10 23.70 24.21 -4.86
C THR A 10 24.51 22.95 -4.55
N VAL A 11 23.93 21.78 -4.69
CA VAL A 11 24.66 20.51 -4.68
C VAL A 11 24.62 19.90 -6.07
N ALA A 12 25.82 19.64 -6.58
CA ALA A 12 26.12 19.13 -7.91
C ALA A 12 25.75 17.66 -8.08
N LEU A 13 25.33 17.33 -9.31
CA LEU A 13 25.12 15.98 -9.85
C LEU A 13 26.44 15.19 -9.93
N LEU A 14 26.39 13.93 -9.54
CA LEU A 14 27.34 12.90 -10.00
C LEU A 14 26.57 11.76 -10.63
N ALA A 15 26.66 11.70 -11.94
CA ALA A 15 26.21 10.58 -12.77
C ALA A 15 27.24 9.47 -12.70
N SER A 16 26.85 8.26 -12.35
CA SER A 16 27.66 7.05 -12.49
C SER A 16 26.93 6.07 -13.39
N ALA A 17 27.37 5.98 -14.63
CA ALA A 17 27.00 4.95 -15.57
C ALA A 17 27.93 3.73 -15.38
N THR A 18 27.37 2.58 -15.05
CA THR A 18 28.07 1.30 -15.11
C THR A 18 27.37 0.41 -16.12
N ALA A 19 27.96 0.31 -17.29
CA ALA A 19 27.63 -0.68 -18.30
C ALA A 19 28.38 -1.97 -17.97
N CYS A 20 27.70 -3.09 -17.79
CA CYS A 20 28.27 -4.43 -17.87
C CYS A 20 27.70 -5.13 -19.08
N ALA A 21 28.51 -5.17 -20.13
CA ALA A 21 28.40 -6.12 -21.23
C ALA A 21 29.07 -7.42 -20.78
N GLY A 22 28.34 -8.51 -20.81
CA GLY A 22 28.86 -9.86 -20.58
C GLY A 22 28.41 -10.78 -21.71
N ALA A 23 29.38 -11.22 -22.48
CA ALA A 23 29.26 -11.95 -23.73
C ALA A 23 28.72 -13.39 -23.57
N SER A 24 28.06 -13.78 -24.65
CA SER A 24 27.67 -15.10 -25.12
C SER A 24 28.74 -16.19 -24.96
N VAL A 25 28.30 -17.38 -24.58
CA VAL A 25 28.89 -18.62 -25.10
C VAL A 25 27.76 -19.58 -25.46
N ALA A 26 27.72 -19.87 -26.71
CA ALA A 26 26.95 -20.96 -27.26
C ALA A 26 27.66 -22.27 -26.95
N ASP A 27 26.95 -23.23 -26.45
CA ASP A 27 27.17 -24.64 -26.81
C ASP A 27 25.89 -25.43 -26.64
N ARG A 28 25.55 -26.11 -27.70
CA ARG A 28 24.39 -26.98 -27.83
C ARG A 28 24.89 -28.41 -27.90
N PRO A 29 24.27 -29.38 -27.26
CA PRO A 29 23.54 -30.33 -28.09
C PRO A 29 22.14 -30.64 -27.62
N ALA A 30 21.35 -31.00 -28.59
CA ALA A 30 19.95 -31.36 -28.53
C ALA A 30 19.71 -32.60 -27.67
N ASP A 31 18.73 -32.51 -26.80
CA ASP A 31 17.92 -33.62 -26.39
C ASP A 31 16.48 -33.20 -26.27
N THR A 32 15.64 -33.99 -26.87
CA THR A 32 14.22 -33.81 -27.10
C THR A 32 13.45 -33.67 -25.80
N PRO A 33 12.74 -32.58 -25.56
CA PRO A 33 11.78 -32.56 -24.47
C PRO A 33 10.49 -33.18 -24.93
N THR A 34 10.17 -34.29 -24.34
CA THR A 34 8.81 -34.82 -24.26
C THR A 34 7.88 -33.69 -23.81
N ALA A 35 6.99 -33.28 -24.69
CA ALA A 35 5.96 -32.30 -24.43
C ALA A 35 5.02 -32.85 -23.34
N SER A 36 5.26 -32.47 -22.12
CA SER A 36 4.26 -32.51 -21.08
C SER A 36 3.32 -31.34 -21.32
N LYS A 37 2.25 -31.62 -22.01
CA LYS A 37 1.07 -30.77 -22.15
C LYS A 37 0.63 -30.35 -20.73
N PRO A 38 0.61 -29.08 -20.39
CA PRO A 38 -0.07 -28.65 -19.18
C PRO A 38 -1.55 -28.97 -19.40
N ALA A 39 -2.06 -29.87 -18.63
CA ALA A 39 -3.48 -30.07 -18.53
C ALA A 39 -4.08 -28.74 -18.06
N ALA A 40 -4.81 -28.10 -18.94
CA ALA A 40 -5.69 -27.03 -18.58
C ALA A 40 -6.70 -27.62 -17.60
N SER A 41 -6.47 -27.44 -16.32
CA SER A 41 -7.48 -27.63 -15.32
C SER A 41 -8.57 -26.60 -15.64
N LYS A 42 -9.60 -27.08 -16.30
CA LYS A 42 -10.88 -26.38 -16.32
C LYS A 42 -11.34 -26.37 -14.87
N SER A 43 -11.10 -25.27 -14.21
CA SER A 43 -11.77 -24.94 -12.97
C SER A 43 -13.23 -24.77 -13.28
N VAL A 44 -13.94 -25.87 -13.15
CA VAL A 44 -15.39 -25.89 -13.20
C VAL A 44 -15.87 -25.08 -12.02
N GLY A 45 -16.59 -23.98 -12.31
CA GLY A 45 -17.57 -23.34 -11.45
C GLY A 45 -17.24 -23.36 -9.96
N ALA A 46 -16.08 -22.87 -9.55
CA ALA A 46 -15.91 -22.48 -8.17
C ALA A 46 -16.85 -21.30 -7.96
N ASN A 47 -17.92 -21.52 -7.20
CA ASN A 47 -18.56 -20.50 -6.43
C ASN A 47 -17.45 -19.57 -5.95
N PRO A 48 -17.47 -18.25 -6.25
CA PRO A 48 -16.41 -17.36 -5.80
C PRO A 48 -16.41 -17.44 -4.27
N GLN A 49 -15.51 -18.25 -3.75
CA GLN A 49 -15.19 -18.17 -2.34
C GLN A 49 -14.69 -16.75 -2.15
N PRO A 50 -15.27 -15.99 -1.22
CA PRO A 50 -14.75 -14.69 -0.91
C PRO A 50 -13.27 -14.89 -0.60
N VAL A 51 -12.40 -14.28 -1.41
CA VAL A 51 -10.98 -14.23 -1.11
C VAL A 51 -10.92 -13.49 0.20
N THR A 52 -10.71 -14.22 1.28
CA THR A 52 -10.58 -13.65 2.61
C THR A 52 -9.26 -12.89 2.65
N ALA A 53 -9.32 -11.63 2.25
CA ALA A 53 -8.20 -10.73 2.41
C ALA A 53 -8.01 -10.46 3.90
N SER A 54 -6.77 -10.51 4.38
CA SER A 54 -6.44 -10.10 5.74
C SER A 54 -6.15 -8.60 5.76
N MET A 55 -6.64 -7.91 6.77
CA MET A 55 -6.36 -6.49 6.98
C MET A 55 -4.87 -6.28 7.23
N PRO A 56 -4.17 -5.48 6.41
CA PRO A 56 -2.78 -5.15 6.69
C PRO A 56 -2.65 -4.31 7.96
N ASP A 57 -1.51 -4.39 8.63
CA ASP A 57 -1.21 -3.49 9.75
C ASP A 57 -0.77 -2.13 9.21
N VAL A 58 -1.70 -1.22 9.14
CA VAL A 58 -1.50 0.16 8.67
C VAL A 58 -1.63 1.20 9.79
N THR A 59 -1.78 0.75 11.02
CA THR A 59 -1.92 1.60 12.21
C THR A 59 -0.69 2.47 12.41
N GLY A 60 -0.88 3.75 12.66
CA GLY A 60 0.21 4.74 12.76
C GLY A 60 0.74 5.23 11.40
N GLY A 61 0.35 4.59 10.30
CA GLY A 61 0.74 4.95 8.94
C GLY A 61 -0.08 6.09 8.34
N ASN A 62 0.33 6.52 7.15
CA ASN A 62 -0.37 7.53 6.36
C ASN A 62 -1.62 6.92 5.70
N ALA A 63 -2.76 7.60 5.82
CA ALA A 63 -4.02 7.07 5.32
C ALA A 63 -4.07 6.99 3.78
N GLY A 64 -3.47 7.93 3.06
CA GLY A 64 -3.40 7.90 1.60
C GLY A 64 -2.64 6.66 1.11
N ARG A 65 -1.47 6.39 1.68
CA ARG A 65 -0.68 5.19 1.33
C ARG A 65 -1.40 3.88 1.67
N ALA A 66 -2.13 3.85 2.77
CA ALA A 66 -2.89 2.67 3.15
C ALA A 66 -4.02 2.37 2.16
N VAL A 67 -4.73 3.39 1.70
CA VAL A 67 -5.78 3.25 0.67
C VAL A 67 -5.17 2.74 -0.64
N GLU A 68 -4.03 3.28 -1.07
CA GLU A 68 -3.31 2.80 -2.25
C GLU A 68 -2.86 1.32 -2.11
N GLN A 69 -2.37 0.94 -0.93
CA GLN A 69 -1.92 -0.42 -0.65
C GLN A 69 -3.08 -1.44 -0.67
N MET A 70 -4.26 -1.05 -0.19
CA MET A 70 -5.44 -1.90 -0.21
C MET A 70 -6.04 -2.07 -1.61
N GLY A 71 -5.73 -1.16 -2.52
CA GLY A 71 -6.13 -1.21 -3.92
C GLY A 71 -7.59 -0.80 -4.17
N PRO A 72 -7.95 -0.64 -5.45
CA PRO A 72 -9.24 -0.10 -5.87
C PRO A 72 -10.43 -1.04 -5.61
N ASP A 73 -10.16 -2.32 -5.42
CA ASP A 73 -11.20 -3.34 -5.19
C ASP A 73 -11.66 -3.39 -3.71
N THR A 74 -10.94 -2.68 -2.83
CA THR A 74 -11.27 -2.61 -1.40
C THR A 74 -12.05 -1.33 -1.10
N GLU A 75 -13.31 -1.48 -0.71
CA GLU A 75 -14.11 -0.34 -0.26
C GLU A 75 -13.61 0.13 1.11
N VAL A 76 -13.09 1.36 1.17
CA VAL A 76 -12.49 1.95 2.37
C VAL A 76 -13.22 3.23 2.75
N THR A 77 -13.59 3.35 4.01
CA THR A 77 -14.17 4.57 4.60
C THR A 77 -13.19 5.18 5.59
N LEU A 78 -12.86 6.45 5.39
CA LEU A 78 -12.04 7.24 6.32
C LEU A 78 -12.93 8.02 7.27
N LYS A 79 -12.67 7.94 8.58
CA LYS A 79 -13.44 8.62 9.60
C LYS A 79 -12.53 9.39 10.56
N ASP A 80 -12.78 10.70 10.72
CA ASP A 80 -12.08 11.50 11.74
C ASP A 80 -12.48 11.01 13.14
N VAL A 81 -11.52 10.48 13.89
CA VAL A 81 -11.71 9.99 15.26
C VAL A 81 -11.20 10.96 16.33
N SER A 82 -10.78 12.16 15.94
CA SER A 82 -10.37 13.21 16.88
C SER A 82 -11.54 13.81 17.68
N GLY A 83 -12.77 13.47 17.32
CA GLY A 83 -13.99 14.07 17.91
C GLY A 83 -14.39 15.42 17.29
N LYS A 84 -13.64 15.93 16.31
CA LYS A 84 -13.92 17.21 15.64
C LYS A 84 -14.87 17.07 14.44
N GLY A 85 -15.13 15.84 13.97
CA GLY A 85 -16.07 15.54 12.88
C GLY A 85 -15.72 16.18 11.54
N ARG A 86 -14.42 16.27 11.22
CA ARG A 86 -13.92 16.88 9.98
C ARG A 86 -14.06 15.93 8.79
N PRO A 87 -14.35 16.46 7.60
CA PRO A 87 -14.26 15.66 6.38
C PRO A 87 -12.79 15.29 6.08
N VAL A 88 -12.58 14.09 5.54
CA VAL A 88 -11.26 13.61 5.14
C VAL A 88 -11.15 13.72 3.63
N ASP A 89 -10.87 14.94 3.14
CA ASP A 89 -10.81 15.22 1.71
C ASP A 89 -9.48 14.77 1.08
N ASP A 90 -8.36 14.96 1.80
CA ASP A 90 -7.03 14.52 1.37
C ASP A 90 -6.46 13.51 2.36
N PRO A 91 -6.55 12.19 2.06
CA PRO A 91 -6.05 11.15 2.96
C PRO A 91 -4.55 11.24 3.25
N ALA A 92 -3.76 11.87 2.38
CA ALA A 92 -2.32 12.01 2.56
C ALA A 92 -1.93 12.89 3.76
N GLU A 93 -2.84 13.76 4.23
CA GLU A 93 -2.61 14.62 5.40
C GLU A 93 -3.03 13.95 6.73
N TRP A 94 -3.48 12.70 6.68
CA TRP A 94 -4.05 12.00 7.82
C TRP A 94 -3.22 10.77 8.22
N LYS A 95 -3.21 10.52 9.52
CA LYS A 95 -2.57 9.36 10.15
C LYS A 95 -3.65 8.41 10.67
N ILE A 96 -3.45 7.11 10.48
CA ILE A 96 -4.36 6.06 10.92
C ILE A 96 -4.13 5.77 12.40
N CYS A 97 -5.19 5.86 13.20
CA CYS A 97 -5.18 5.48 14.61
C CYS A 97 -5.81 4.12 14.86
N HIS A 98 -6.86 3.81 14.13
CA HIS A 98 -7.63 2.58 14.31
C HIS A 98 -8.08 2.03 12.95
N THR A 99 -8.26 0.71 12.90
CA THR A 99 -8.83 0.04 11.73
C THR A 99 -9.94 -0.91 12.15
N ARG A 100 -10.93 -1.08 11.28
CA ARG A 100 -11.97 -2.10 11.43
C ARG A 100 -12.20 -2.75 10.07
N PRO A 101 -11.91 -4.05 9.92
CA PRO A 101 -11.37 -4.97 10.95
C PRO A 101 -9.99 -4.55 11.47
N GLY A 102 -9.58 -5.11 12.61
CA GLY A 102 -8.25 -4.85 13.19
C GLY A 102 -7.12 -5.45 12.35
N PRO A 103 -5.86 -5.07 12.63
CA PRO A 103 -4.70 -5.61 11.92
C PRO A 103 -4.66 -7.14 11.96
N ASN A 104 -4.31 -7.75 10.84
CA ASN A 104 -4.22 -9.22 10.64
C ASN A 104 -5.55 -9.98 10.81
N GLN A 105 -6.67 -9.29 10.97
CA GLN A 105 -7.99 -9.90 10.95
C GLN A 105 -8.49 -10.08 9.51
N GLN A 106 -9.31 -11.10 9.29
CA GLN A 106 -9.96 -11.30 8.00
C GLN A 106 -10.97 -10.18 7.74
N ILE A 107 -10.97 -9.68 6.52
CA ILE A 107 -11.96 -8.70 6.06
C ILE A 107 -13.19 -9.50 5.64
N THR A 108 -14.20 -9.51 6.49
CA THR A 108 -15.47 -10.20 6.25
C THR A 108 -16.59 -9.22 5.92
N ASP A 109 -16.43 -7.96 6.33
CA ASP A 109 -17.42 -6.92 6.16
C ASP A 109 -16.82 -5.71 5.45
N TYR A 110 -17.59 -5.09 4.59
CA TYR A 110 -17.26 -3.86 3.88
C TYR A 110 -18.26 -2.75 4.22
N PRO A 111 -17.84 -1.48 4.21
CA PRO A 111 -16.49 -0.99 3.95
C PRO A 111 -15.51 -1.23 5.11
N VAL A 112 -14.21 -1.32 4.78
CA VAL A 112 -13.13 -1.23 5.76
C VAL A 112 -13.11 0.19 6.32
N ILE A 113 -13.10 0.33 7.64
CA ILE A 113 -13.10 1.65 8.29
C ILE A 113 -11.72 1.97 8.83
N LEU A 114 -11.16 3.10 8.40
CA LEU A 114 -9.93 3.66 8.95
C LEU A 114 -10.27 4.89 9.80
N GLY A 115 -10.05 4.77 11.10
CA GLY A 115 -10.14 5.90 12.03
C GLY A 115 -8.86 6.73 11.97
N VAL A 116 -8.98 7.99 11.55
CA VAL A 116 -7.85 8.85 11.24
C VAL A 116 -7.88 10.15 12.05
N VAL A 117 -6.69 10.72 12.27
CA VAL A 117 -6.50 12.08 12.80
C VAL A 117 -5.55 12.84 11.90
N ARG A 118 -5.45 14.15 11.99
CA ARG A 118 -4.42 14.90 11.27
C ARG A 118 -3.03 14.39 11.65
N ALA A 119 -2.09 14.41 10.71
CA ALA A 119 -0.74 13.85 10.90
C ALA A 119 -0.02 14.39 12.14
N ALA A 120 -0.26 15.65 12.52
CA ALA A 120 0.31 16.29 13.71
C ALA A 120 -0.44 16.00 15.02
N GLU A 121 -1.60 15.36 14.95
CA GLU A 121 -2.42 15.05 16.14
C GLU A 121 -2.04 13.69 16.74
N SER A 122 -2.31 13.51 18.03
CA SER A 122 -2.11 12.22 18.72
C SER A 122 -3.32 11.30 18.52
N CYS A 123 -3.06 10.00 18.53
CA CYS A 123 -4.09 8.97 18.55
C CYS A 123 -4.63 8.68 19.96
N GLU A 124 -4.09 9.34 20.99
CA GLU A 124 -4.53 9.13 22.37
C GLU A 124 -5.98 9.56 22.58
N GLY A 125 -6.74 8.73 23.26
CA GLY A 125 -8.17 9.01 23.55
C GLY A 125 -9.11 8.90 22.36
N THR A 126 -8.61 8.47 21.20
CA THR A 126 -9.46 8.24 20.01
C THR A 126 -10.06 6.84 20.03
N ALA A 127 -11.27 6.67 19.51
CA ALA A 127 -11.90 5.37 19.33
C ALA A 127 -12.84 5.38 18.11
N LEU A 128 -12.92 4.26 17.42
CA LEU A 128 -13.98 4.01 16.44
C LEU A 128 -15.27 3.70 17.20
N LYS A 129 -16.23 4.61 17.13
CA LYS A 129 -17.61 4.42 17.63
C LYS A 129 -18.50 3.88 16.52
#